data_c314a64182a97dbeb6ecb3d3ddf25e49
#
_entry.id   c314a64182a97dbeb6ecb3d3ddf25e49
#
_cell.length_a   1.000
_cell.length_b   1.000
_cell.length_c   1.000
_cell.angle_alpha   90.00
_cell.angle_beta   90.00
_cell.angle_gamma   90.00
#
_symmetry.space_group_name_H-M   'P 1'
#
loop_
_entity.id
_entity.type
_entity.pdbx_description
1 polymer ?
#
loop_
_entity_poly.entity_id
_entity_poly.type
_entity_poly.pdbx_seq_one_letter_code
_entity_poly.pdbx_strand_id
1 'polypeptide(L)'
;MRAVAGNKEIASLMGINVPLTISVTFGIACALGAAAGVLVGPINYVQVQMGVGVLIKAFAAAVIGGFGSLPGAVLGGLLVGVTESLGAGYLSGSYKDIYAFFLLIAVLMVRPAGMFGVIAKVKA
;
A
#
# COMPACT_ATOMS: atom_id res chain seq x y z
N MET A 1 -13.35 -3.89 -11.68
CA MET A 1 -12.89 -3.85 -10.28
C MET A 1 -13.55 -2.75 -9.45
N ARG A 2 -13.55 -1.48 -9.87
CA ARG A 2 -14.19 -0.39 -9.09
C ARG A 2 -15.70 -0.57 -8.91
N ALA A 3 -16.41 -1.04 -9.93
CA ALA A 3 -17.86 -1.30 -9.86
C ALA A 3 -18.21 -2.39 -8.84
N VAL A 4 -17.41 -3.45 -8.77
CA VAL A 4 -17.58 -4.54 -7.81
C VAL A 4 -17.25 -4.08 -6.38
N ALA A 5 -16.26 -3.21 -6.20
CA ALA A 5 -15.93 -2.64 -4.91
C ALA A 5 -17.03 -1.71 -4.38
N GLY A 6 -17.73 -1.01 -5.27
CA GLY A 6 -18.82 -0.10 -4.90
C GLY A 6 -20.09 -0.83 -4.47
N ASN A 7 -20.60 -1.72 -5.29
CA ASN A 7 -21.78 -2.52 -4.99
C ASN A 7 -21.77 -3.82 -5.81
N LYS A 8 -21.65 -4.96 -5.13
CA LYS A 8 -21.57 -6.28 -5.75
C LYS A 8 -22.89 -6.67 -6.46
N GLU A 9 -24.03 -6.30 -5.89
CA GLU A 9 -25.35 -6.64 -6.45
C GLU A 9 -25.59 -5.91 -7.77
N ILE A 10 -25.33 -4.60 -7.80
CA ILE A 10 -25.49 -3.79 -9.01
C ILE A 10 -24.51 -4.25 -10.09
N ALA A 11 -23.27 -4.57 -9.72
CA ALA A 11 -22.27 -5.07 -10.66
C ALA A 11 -22.72 -6.40 -11.31
N SER A 12 -23.31 -7.31 -10.54
CA SER A 12 -23.83 -8.58 -11.07
C SER A 12 -25.02 -8.36 -12.02
N LEU A 13 -25.88 -7.40 -11.73
CA LEU A 13 -27.01 -7.02 -12.60
C LEU A 13 -26.55 -6.40 -13.93
N MET A 14 -25.39 -5.77 -13.95
CA MET A 14 -24.76 -5.22 -15.15
C MET A 14 -24.00 -6.27 -15.99
N GLY A 15 -24.10 -7.55 -15.66
CA GLY A 15 -23.45 -8.63 -16.37
C GLY A 15 -21.99 -8.87 -16.01
N ILE A 16 -21.48 -8.26 -14.95
CA ILE A 16 -20.11 -8.45 -14.46
C ILE A 16 -20.04 -9.72 -13.62
N ASN A 17 -19.13 -10.62 -13.98
CA ASN A 17 -18.88 -11.83 -13.19
C ASN A 17 -18.08 -11.46 -11.92
N VAL A 18 -18.80 -11.26 -10.81
CA VAL A 18 -18.21 -10.83 -9.53
C VAL A 18 -17.18 -11.83 -8.99
N PRO A 19 -17.44 -13.15 -8.96
CA PRO A 19 -16.44 -14.12 -8.47
C PRO A 19 -15.15 -14.09 -9.28
N LEU A 20 -15.26 -13.99 -10.60
CA LEU A 20 -14.08 -13.89 -11.48
C LEU A 20 -13.27 -12.63 -11.21
N THR A 21 -13.93 -11.49 -11.06
CA THR A 21 -13.28 -10.21 -10.77
C THR A 21 -12.52 -10.26 -9.45
N ILE A 22 -13.12 -10.84 -8.41
CA ILE A 22 -12.47 -11.03 -7.11
C ILE A 22 -11.24 -11.94 -7.25
N SER A 23 -11.38 -13.09 -7.92
CA SER A 23 -10.28 -14.04 -8.12
C SER A 23 -9.10 -13.41 -8.87
N VAL A 24 -9.36 -12.65 -9.93
CA VAL A 24 -8.32 -11.94 -10.69
C VAL A 24 -7.64 -10.88 -9.83
N THR A 25 -8.39 -10.14 -9.01
CA THR A 25 -7.83 -9.11 -8.11
C THR A 25 -6.89 -9.73 -7.08
N PHE A 26 -7.31 -10.83 -6.45
CA PHE A 26 -6.44 -11.58 -5.52
C PHE A 26 -5.22 -12.17 -6.22
N GLY A 27 -5.38 -12.71 -7.43
CA GLY A 27 -4.28 -13.24 -8.23
C GLY A 27 -3.22 -12.18 -8.51
N ILE A 28 -3.62 -10.97 -8.91
CA ILE A 28 -2.71 -9.84 -9.14
C ILE A 28 -2.04 -9.41 -7.83
N ALA A 29 -2.77 -9.32 -6.72
CA ALA A 29 -2.22 -8.97 -5.42
C ALA A 29 -1.18 -9.98 -4.95
N CYS A 30 -1.45 -11.28 -5.10
CA CYS A 30 -0.49 -12.35 -4.78
C CYS A 30 0.77 -12.30 -5.68
N ALA A 31 0.60 -12.04 -6.97
CA ALA A 31 1.73 -11.91 -7.91
C ALA A 31 2.63 -10.72 -7.54
N LEU A 32 2.04 -9.57 -7.21
CA LEU A 32 2.78 -8.40 -6.75
C LEU A 32 3.47 -8.65 -5.41
N GLY A 33 2.80 -9.34 -4.48
CA GLY A 33 3.38 -9.73 -3.20
C GLY A 33 4.57 -10.68 -3.36
N ALA A 34 4.47 -11.67 -4.25
CA ALA A 34 5.55 -12.58 -4.56
C ALA A 34 6.75 -11.85 -5.17
N ALA A 35 6.52 -10.95 -6.13
CA ALA A 35 7.58 -10.13 -6.73
C ALA A 35 8.28 -9.25 -5.68
N ALA A 36 7.51 -8.61 -4.80
CA ALA A 36 8.06 -7.82 -3.70
C ALA A 36 8.88 -8.70 -2.73
N GLY A 37 8.41 -9.90 -2.41
CA GLY A 37 9.13 -10.85 -1.57
C GLY A 37 10.49 -11.27 -2.14
N VAL A 38 10.55 -11.52 -3.45
CA VAL A 38 11.80 -11.84 -4.15
C VAL A 38 12.79 -10.68 -4.09
N LEU A 39 12.32 -9.44 -4.21
CA LEU A 39 13.19 -8.25 -4.14
C LEU A 39 13.68 -7.94 -2.72
N VAL A 40 12.83 -8.15 -1.73
CA VAL A 40 13.13 -7.82 -0.32
C VAL A 40 13.94 -8.92 0.37
N GLY A 41 13.75 -10.19 -0.03
CA GLY A 41 14.43 -11.35 0.56
C GLY A 41 15.94 -11.22 0.67
N PRO A 42 16.66 -10.90 -0.41
CA PRO A 42 18.12 -10.75 -0.38
C PRO A 42 18.62 -9.61 0.50
N ILE A 43 17.81 -8.56 0.69
CA ILE A 43 18.19 -7.35 1.43
C ILE A 43 18.05 -7.57 2.94
N ASN A 44 16.98 -8.22 3.37
CA ASN A 44 16.61 -8.31 4.79
C ASN A 44 16.83 -9.70 5.40
N TYR A 45 17.37 -10.66 4.66
CA TYR A 45 17.40 -12.07 5.01
C TYR A 45 16.00 -12.64 5.26
N VAL A 46 15.76 -13.87 4.84
CA VAL A 46 14.45 -14.52 5.01
C VAL A 46 14.27 -14.92 6.47
N GLN A 47 13.41 -14.21 7.19
CA GLN A 47 13.05 -14.48 8.57
C GLN A 47 11.55 -14.66 8.70
N VAL A 48 11.10 -15.44 9.69
CA VAL A 48 9.67 -15.68 9.93
C VAL A 48 8.90 -14.38 10.19
N GLN A 49 9.52 -13.40 10.82
CA GLN A 49 8.91 -12.10 11.15
C GLN A 49 8.99 -11.05 10.02
N MET A 50 9.70 -11.35 8.94
CA MET A 50 9.88 -10.44 7.81
C MET A 50 8.54 -9.93 7.23
N GLY A 51 7.55 -10.82 7.14
CA GLY A 51 6.23 -10.49 6.60
C GLY A 51 5.49 -9.41 7.37
N VAL A 52 5.61 -9.39 8.69
CA VAL A 52 4.96 -8.36 9.55
C VAL A 52 5.56 -6.98 9.29
N GLY A 53 6.89 -6.87 9.22
CA GLY A 53 7.57 -5.61 8.93
C GLY A 53 7.19 -5.05 7.56
N VAL A 54 7.17 -5.90 6.53
CA VAL A 54 6.77 -5.52 5.18
C VAL A 54 5.29 -5.13 5.13
N LEU A 55 4.42 -5.84 5.85
CA LEU A 55 2.99 -5.52 5.93
C LEU A 55 2.75 -4.12 6.51
N ILE A 56 3.41 -3.78 7.60
CA ILE A 56 3.28 -2.46 8.23
C ILE A 56 3.75 -1.35 7.28
N LYS A 57 4.87 -1.56 6.59
CA LYS A 57 5.39 -0.61 5.59
C LYS A 57 4.47 -0.48 4.38
N ALA A 58 3.92 -1.58 3.89
CA ALA A 58 2.94 -1.58 2.81
C ALA A 58 1.66 -0.84 3.21
N PHE A 59 1.20 -1.03 4.44
CA PHE A 59 0.07 -0.30 4.99
C PHE A 59 0.38 1.21 5.08
N ALA A 60 1.54 1.58 5.61
CA ALA A 60 1.98 2.96 5.65
C ALA A 60 2.04 3.60 4.25
N ALA A 61 2.59 2.89 3.27
CA ALA A 61 2.65 3.34 1.89
C ALA A 61 1.25 3.54 1.27
N ALA A 62 0.31 2.64 1.56
CA ALA A 62 -1.07 2.75 1.10
C ALA A 62 -1.79 3.95 1.73
N VAL A 63 -1.56 4.22 3.01
CA VAL A 63 -2.13 5.37 3.72
C VAL A 63 -1.54 6.68 3.19
N ILE A 64 -0.22 6.75 3.02
CA ILE A 64 0.47 7.94 2.47
C ILE A 64 0.00 8.23 1.05
N GLY A 65 -0.11 7.19 0.22
CA GLY A 65 -0.59 7.31 -1.16
C GLY A 65 -2.06 7.69 -1.27
N GLY A 66 -2.84 7.41 -0.24
CA GLY A 66 -4.30 7.58 -0.20
C GLY A 66 -5.04 6.31 -0.59
N PHE A 67 -5.93 5.85 0.30
CA PHE A 67 -6.77 4.67 0.05
C PHE A 67 -7.66 4.86 -1.18
N GLY A 68 -7.73 3.83 -2.00
CA GLY A 68 -8.56 3.81 -3.20
C GLY A 68 -7.88 4.38 -4.45
N SER A 69 -6.65 4.88 -4.36
CA SER A 69 -5.87 5.36 -5.50
C SER A 69 -4.69 4.43 -5.77
N LEU A 70 -4.71 3.72 -6.90
CA LEU A 70 -3.61 2.86 -7.31
C LEU A 70 -2.32 3.65 -7.61
N PRO A 71 -2.36 4.77 -8.37
CA PRO A 71 -1.18 5.62 -8.55
C PRO A 71 -0.65 6.19 -7.24
N GLY A 72 -1.54 6.54 -6.32
CA GLY A 72 -1.17 7.02 -4.99
C GLY A 72 -0.41 5.98 -4.18
N ALA A 73 -0.86 4.74 -4.17
CA ALA A 73 -0.18 3.65 -3.47
C ALA A 73 1.23 3.39 -4.02
N VAL A 74 1.42 3.47 -5.34
CA VAL A 74 2.74 3.32 -5.98
C VAL A 74 3.67 4.47 -5.56
N LEU A 75 3.20 5.71 -5.63
CA LEU A 75 3.99 6.88 -5.21
C LEU A 75 4.27 6.86 -3.71
N GLY A 76 3.30 6.47 -2.89
CA GLY A 76 3.48 6.29 -1.45
C GLY A 76 4.55 5.24 -1.14
N GLY A 77 4.55 4.11 -1.83
CA GLY A 77 5.56 3.08 -1.72
C GLY A 77 6.96 3.56 -2.11
N LEU A 78 7.07 4.30 -3.21
CA LEU A 78 8.34 4.91 -3.63
C LEU A 78 8.86 5.92 -2.60
N LEU A 79 7.99 6.79 -2.08
CA LEU A 79 8.38 7.76 -1.05
C LEU A 79 8.86 7.08 0.23
N VAL A 80 8.15 6.07 0.70
CA VAL A 80 8.56 5.29 1.89
C VAL A 80 9.91 4.62 1.64
N GLY A 81 10.07 3.95 0.51
CA GLY A 81 11.32 3.26 0.15
C GLY A 81 12.51 4.20 0.01
N VAL A 82 12.34 5.34 -0.67
CA VAL A 82 13.40 6.35 -0.83
C VAL A 82 13.76 6.96 0.54
N THR A 83 12.78 7.34 1.34
CA THR A 83 13.01 7.92 2.67
C THR A 83 13.72 6.92 3.59
N GLU A 84 13.32 5.66 3.56
CA GLU A 84 13.98 4.60 4.33
C GLU A 84 15.43 4.38 3.88
N SER A 85 15.67 4.35 2.58
CA SER A 85 17.02 4.16 2.02
C SER A 85 17.94 5.33 2.33
N LEU A 86 17.44 6.56 2.21
CA LEU A 86 18.21 7.76 2.57
C LEU A 86 18.48 7.83 4.08
N GLY A 87 17.48 7.55 4.90
CA GLY A 87 17.60 7.52 6.34
C GLY A 87 18.60 6.46 6.81
N ALA A 88 18.56 5.28 6.22
CA ALA A 88 19.52 4.20 6.53
C ALA A 88 20.96 4.52 6.08
N GLY A 89 21.10 5.23 4.96
CA GLY A 89 22.41 5.62 4.43
C GLY A 89 23.07 6.77 5.17
N TYR A 90 22.31 7.77 5.59
CA TYR A 90 22.86 9.00 6.19
C TYR A 90 22.89 9.01 7.72
N LEU A 91 21.94 8.34 8.38
CA LEU A 91 21.83 8.39 9.83
C LEU A 91 22.24 7.05 10.46
N SER A 92 21.41 6.04 10.34
CA SER A 92 21.68 4.73 10.91
C SER A 92 20.72 3.69 10.36
N GLY A 93 21.24 2.54 9.95
CA GLY A 93 20.41 1.43 9.48
C GLY A 93 19.54 0.78 10.57
N SER A 94 19.90 0.96 11.84
CA SER A 94 19.15 0.40 12.98
C SER A 94 17.77 1.06 13.18
N TYR A 95 17.59 2.27 12.72
CA TYR A 95 16.36 3.07 12.89
C TYR A 95 15.53 3.21 11.62
N LYS A 96 15.79 2.37 10.61
CA LYS A 96 15.11 2.48 9.30
C LYS A 96 13.58 2.42 9.39
N ASP A 97 13.04 1.65 10.31
CA ASP A 97 11.59 1.52 10.49
C ASP A 97 10.96 2.78 11.07
N ILE A 98 11.70 3.51 11.89
CA ILE A 98 11.25 4.78 12.49
C ILE A 98 11.03 5.84 11.40
N TYR A 99 11.86 5.87 10.36
CA TYR A 99 11.71 6.86 9.27
C TYR A 99 10.41 6.67 8.49
N ALA A 100 10.01 5.42 8.27
CA ALA A 100 8.73 5.12 7.62
C ALA A 100 7.54 5.60 8.45
N PHE A 101 7.57 5.38 9.77
CA PHE A 101 6.54 5.85 10.69
C PHE A 101 6.53 7.36 10.83
N PHE A 102 7.70 7.99 10.89
CA PHE A 102 7.79 9.45 10.95
C PHE A 102 7.20 10.10 9.69
N LEU A 103 7.52 9.56 8.52
CA LEU A 103 6.94 9.99 7.26
C LEU A 103 5.41 9.81 7.24
N LEU A 104 4.92 8.68 7.73
CA LEU A 104 3.49 8.41 7.84
C LEU A 104 2.79 9.48 8.70
N ILE A 105 3.32 9.76 9.87
CA ILE A 105 2.76 10.77 10.78
C ILE A 105 2.81 12.17 10.15
N ALA A 106 3.93 12.53 9.52
CA ALA A 106 4.09 13.83 8.87
C ALA A 106 3.07 14.02 7.74
N VAL A 107 2.87 13.01 6.88
CA VAL A 107 1.90 13.07 5.79
C VAL A 107 0.46 13.14 6.33
N LEU A 108 0.12 12.36 7.36
CA LEU A 108 -1.21 12.39 7.98
C LEU A 108 -1.52 13.72 8.65
N MET A 109 -0.51 14.39 9.23
CA MET A 109 -0.70 15.74 9.81
C MET A 109 -0.98 16.79 8.74
N VAL A 110 -0.35 16.67 7.57
CA VAL A 110 -0.52 17.63 6.46
C VAL A 110 -1.76 17.30 5.64
N ARG A 111 -1.97 16.02 5.33
CA ARG A 111 -3.10 15.53 4.53
C ARG A 111 -3.64 14.21 5.08
N PRO A 112 -4.69 14.25 5.92
CA PRO A 112 -5.27 13.04 6.51
C PRO A 112 -5.90 12.08 5.49
N ALA A 113 -6.21 12.53 4.28
CA ALA A 113 -6.72 11.69 3.19
C ALA A 113 -5.61 11.00 2.39
N GLY A 114 -4.32 11.25 2.69
CA GLY A 114 -3.18 10.85 1.86
C GLY A 114 -2.95 11.78 0.68
N MET A 115 -1.89 11.55 -0.09
CA MET A 115 -1.50 12.43 -1.19
C MET A 115 -2.53 12.45 -2.33
N PHE A 116 -3.17 11.32 -2.61
CA PHE A 116 -4.14 11.13 -3.70
C PHE A 116 -5.48 10.57 -3.19
N GLY A 117 -5.72 10.58 -1.88
CA GLY A 117 -6.96 10.11 -1.30
C GLY A 117 -8.14 10.93 -1.79
N VAL A 118 -9.17 10.27 -2.29
CA VAL A 118 -10.45 10.88 -2.59
C VAL A 118 -11.20 11.03 -1.26
N ILE A 119 -11.40 12.25 -0.83
CA ILE A 119 -12.31 12.52 0.28
C ILE A 119 -13.70 12.14 -0.23
N ALA A 120 -14.20 10.98 0.22
CA ALA A 120 -15.60 10.63 -0.01
C ALA A 120 -16.44 11.70 0.69
N LYS A 121 -17.00 12.64 -0.07
CA LYS A 121 -18.05 13.51 0.42
C LYS A 121 -19.23 12.60 0.75
N VAL A 122 -19.38 12.28 2.02
CA VAL A 122 -20.61 11.72 2.54
C VAL A 122 -21.66 12.81 2.32
N LYS A 123 -22.41 12.70 1.24
CA LYS A 123 -23.67 13.44 1.13
C LYS A 123 -24.60 12.86 2.17
N ALA A 124 -24.74 13.56 3.26
CA ALA A 124 -25.82 13.32 4.19
C ALA A 124 -27.16 13.64 3.51
#